data_62f983dbb6acc7bd39c1d72a966eefb2
#
_entry.id   62f983dbb6acc7bd39c1d72a966eefb2
#
_cell.length_a   1.000
_cell.length_b   1.000
_cell.length_c   1.000
_cell.angle_alpha   90.00
_cell.angle_beta   90.00
_cell.angle_gamma   90.00
#
_symmetry.space_group_name_H-M   'P 1'
#
loop_
_entity.id
_entity.type
_entity.pdbx_description
1 polymer ?
#
loop_
_entity_poly.entity_id
_entity_poly.type
_entity_poly.pdbx_seq_one_letter_code
_entity_poly.pdbx_strand_id
1 'polypeptide(L)'
;MIFNMVYGAAAGGVAFDVQISTSLPAVVVDHQVVILTGTEPGTICFSYAAPAEPVSGDIWIHTVDNGGYSLSIAGDQSIFLTPGLVMQYNGSAWEYRNAYIGVNGVWTLFSTNSPLSSCTWEQIAGVANSGEDVSNFWTIGDRKQLQLTDEAHDVAIYDFRHDDIADGSGYAAITFGFTECMNTTYVMNGGSTNAGGWNNCQMRTSRMPAILNMFPAELKNVIKTVNRRVSAGSGSTTITISKDKLFLPTEIEVFGNTNYSAAGEGRKYPIFTTNASRIRKVGGAAAVWWLAFPYAYGNYFFVAVAAAGSVTSYLRALRMGCPPASVFNPLS
;
A
#
# COMPACT_ATOMS: atom_id res chain seq x y z
N MET A 1 20.11 16.57 20.01
CA MET A 1 19.31 17.80 20.14
C MET A 1 18.04 17.46 20.90
N ILE A 2 17.62 18.24 21.88
CA ILE A 2 16.43 17.96 22.70
C ILE A 2 15.38 19.04 22.39
N PHE A 3 14.15 18.60 22.13
CA PHE A 3 13.01 19.48 21.89
C PHE A 3 11.88 19.14 22.88
N ASN A 4 11.07 20.11 23.24
CA ASN A 4 9.85 19.88 24.02
C ASN A 4 8.66 19.68 23.11
N MET A 5 7.91 18.62 23.30
CA MET A 5 6.69 18.27 22.56
C MET A 5 5.47 18.27 23.50
N VAL A 6 4.39 18.92 23.10
CA VAL A 6 3.16 18.95 23.89
C VAL A 6 2.09 18.09 23.20
N TYR A 7 1.53 17.14 23.95
CA TYR A 7 0.45 16.27 23.50
C TYR A 7 -0.91 16.83 23.92
N GLY A 8 -1.86 16.92 22.98
CA GLY A 8 -3.27 17.18 23.24
C GLY A 8 -3.78 18.54 22.83
N ALA A 9 -4.92 18.54 22.17
CA ALA A 9 -5.72 19.73 21.88
C ALA A 9 -6.51 20.08 23.16
N ALA A 10 -6.30 21.27 23.67
CA ALA A 10 -6.93 21.90 24.84
C ALA A 10 -6.16 21.74 26.16
N ALA A 11 -6.18 22.81 26.92
CA ALA A 11 -5.54 23.07 28.20
C ALA A 11 -5.31 21.80 29.07
N GLY A 12 -4.06 21.31 29.10
CA GLY A 12 -3.67 20.16 29.93
C GLY A 12 -2.82 19.09 29.23
N GLY A 13 -2.30 19.34 28.03
CA GLY A 13 -1.46 18.39 27.29
C GLY A 13 -0.17 18.04 28.01
N VAL A 14 0.27 16.78 27.89
CA VAL A 14 1.54 16.30 28.44
C VAL A 14 2.68 16.79 27.56
N ALA A 15 3.68 17.40 28.16
CA ALA A 15 4.91 17.79 27.45
C ALA A 15 5.81 16.57 27.30
N PHE A 16 6.38 16.40 26.11
CA PHE A 16 7.37 15.37 25.82
C PHE A 16 8.71 16.00 25.49
N ASP A 17 9.78 15.43 26.03
CA ASP A 17 11.13 15.76 25.57
C ASP A 17 11.48 14.90 24.35
N VAL A 18 11.81 15.54 23.23
CA VAL A 18 12.19 14.82 22.00
C VAL A 18 13.70 14.89 21.83
N GLN A 19 14.32 13.71 21.76
CA GLN A 19 15.74 13.56 21.48
C GLN A 19 15.93 12.93 20.09
N ILE A 20 16.89 13.43 19.32
CA ILE A 20 17.33 12.79 18.08
C ILE A 20 18.70 12.15 18.37
N SER A 21 18.82 10.86 18.07
CA SER A 21 20.01 10.07 18.43
C SER A 21 20.20 8.91 17.45
N THR A 22 21.43 8.46 17.31
CA THR A 22 21.78 7.26 16.53
C THR A 22 21.54 5.96 17.31
N SER A 23 21.23 6.03 18.60
CA SER A 23 20.91 4.87 19.45
C SER A 23 19.90 5.24 20.53
N LEU A 24 19.12 4.27 21.01
CA LEU A 24 18.27 4.46 22.18
C LEU A 24 19.12 4.69 23.42
N PRO A 25 18.81 5.70 24.26
CA PRO A 25 19.45 5.87 25.55
C PRO A 25 19.30 4.61 26.42
N ALA A 26 20.34 4.29 27.18
CA ALA A 26 20.31 3.14 28.10
C ALA A 26 19.29 3.34 29.24
N VAL A 27 19.04 4.60 29.62
CA VAL A 27 18.04 4.95 30.63
C VAL A 27 16.76 5.40 29.92
N VAL A 28 15.66 4.73 30.21
CA VAL A 28 14.34 5.10 29.73
C VAL A 28 13.75 6.17 30.64
N VAL A 29 13.39 7.30 30.04
CA VAL A 29 12.68 8.39 30.72
C VAL A 29 11.25 8.39 30.25
N ASP A 30 10.28 8.29 31.18
CA ASP A 30 8.87 8.32 30.86
C ASP A 30 8.50 9.62 30.15
N HIS A 31 7.72 9.53 29.10
CA HIS A 31 7.29 10.61 28.23
C HIS A 31 8.46 11.25 27.40
N GLN A 32 9.64 10.70 27.42
CA GLN A 32 10.68 11.08 26.45
C GLN A 32 10.43 10.37 25.11
N VAL A 33 10.52 11.11 24.01
CA VAL A 33 10.48 10.57 22.66
C VAL A 33 11.89 10.59 22.08
N VAL A 34 12.33 9.47 21.54
CA VAL A 34 13.63 9.35 20.86
C VAL A 34 13.41 9.02 19.39
N ILE A 35 13.88 9.88 18.50
CA ILE A 35 13.91 9.62 17.07
C ILE A 35 15.28 9.00 16.75
N LEU A 36 15.28 7.74 16.26
CA LEU A 36 16.49 7.08 15.84
C LEU A 36 16.86 7.47 14.40
N THR A 37 18.12 7.85 14.23
CA THR A 37 18.70 8.20 12.93
C THR A 37 19.75 7.19 12.52
N GLY A 38 19.89 6.92 11.22
CA GLY A 38 20.90 6.00 10.70
C GLY A 38 22.31 6.59 10.71
N THR A 39 22.39 7.93 10.62
CA THR A 39 23.65 8.72 10.64
C THR A 39 23.43 9.95 11.52
N GLU A 40 24.51 10.69 11.80
CA GLU A 40 24.38 11.98 12.49
C GLU A 40 23.39 12.90 11.77
N PRO A 41 22.49 13.56 12.52
CA PRO A 41 21.50 14.42 11.95
C PRO A 41 22.09 15.69 11.36
N GLY A 42 21.64 16.04 10.14
CA GLY A 42 21.88 17.33 9.50
C GLY A 42 20.84 18.37 9.94
N THR A 43 20.31 19.12 8.98
CA THR A 43 19.25 20.10 9.22
C THR A 43 17.93 19.38 9.53
N ILE A 44 17.18 19.90 10.50
CA ILE A 44 15.84 19.38 10.81
C ILE A 44 14.82 20.30 10.18
N CYS A 45 14.00 19.74 9.29
CA CYS A 45 12.94 20.46 8.60
C CYS A 45 11.56 19.96 9.06
N PHE A 46 10.70 20.89 9.45
CA PHE A 46 9.31 20.63 9.78
C PHE A 46 8.44 21.22 8.67
N SER A 47 7.80 20.39 7.88
CA SER A 47 7.00 20.86 6.75
C SER A 47 5.96 19.84 6.31
N TYR A 48 4.94 20.31 5.59
CA TYR A 48 3.93 19.46 4.97
C TYR A 48 4.47 18.69 3.76
N ALA A 49 5.43 19.28 3.03
CA ALA A 49 6.06 18.63 1.89
C ALA A 49 7.55 18.41 2.17
N ALA A 50 8.12 17.35 1.57
CA ALA A 50 9.55 17.09 1.67
C ALA A 50 10.39 18.29 1.16
N PRO A 51 11.53 18.60 1.80
CA PRO A 51 12.46 19.60 1.29
C PRO A 51 12.90 19.29 -0.15
N ALA A 52 12.91 20.31 -1.00
CA ALA A 52 13.22 20.15 -2.43
C ALA A 52 14.71 19.88 -2.70
N GLU A 53 15.60 20.40 -1.85
CA GLU A 53 17.07 20.28 -1.99
C GLU A 53 17.70 19.73 -0.70
N PRO A 54 17.43 18.45 -0.35
CA PRO A 54 17.97 17.88 0.89
C PRO A 54 19.45 17.54 0.77
N VAL A 55 20.16 17.65 1.89
CA VAL A 55 21.55 17.23 2.04
C VAL A 55 21.60 15.95 2.88
N SER A 56 22.56 15.05 2.63
CA SER A 56 22.71 13.81 3.38
C SER A 56 22.79 14.09 4.89
N GLY A 57 21.96 13.38 5.65
CA GLY A 57 21.80 13.56 7.09
C GLY A 57 20.61 14.46 7.48
N ASP A 58 20.03 15.24 6.57
CA ASP A 58 18.87 16.07 6.86
C ASP A 58 17.70 15.23 7.32
N ILE A 59 16.92 15.76 8.25
CA ILE A 59 15.75 15.13 8.82
C ILE A 59 14.52 15.93 8.42
N TRP A 60 13.56 15.24 7.84
CA TRP A 60 12.24 15.74 7.56
C TRP A 60 11.23 15.13 8.52
N ILE A 61 10.58 16.01 9.29
CA ILE A 61 9.48 15.67 10.16
C ILE A 61 8.22 16.23 9.52
N HIS A 62 7.36 15.35 9.03
CA HIS A 62 6.11 15.74 8.40
C HIS A 62 5.14 16.33 9.43
N THR A 63 4.58 17.47 9.12
CA THR A 63 3.63 18.19 9.99
C THR A 63 2.25 18.23 9.34
N VAL A 64 1.20 17.97 10.12
CA VAL A 64 -0.21 18.09 9.68
C VAL A 64 -0.98 18.99 10.62
N ASP A 65 -1.88 19.78 10.07
CA ASP A 65 -2.69 20.75 10.83
C ASP A 65 -3.82 20.12 11.67
N ASN A 66 -4.01 18.80 11.63
CA ASN A 66 -5.21 18.14 12.13
C ASN A 66 -4.95 17.18 13.30
N GLY A 67 -4.71 17.72 14.48
CA GLY A 67 -4.83 16.93 15.71
C GLY A 67 -3.70 15.98 16.04
N GLY A 68 -2.52 16.20 15.47
CA GLY A 68 -1.28 15.56 15.85
C GLY A 68 -0.67 16.18 17.13
N TYR A 69 0.55 15.78 17.47
CA TYR A 69 1.29 16.34 18.58
C TYR A 69 1.82 17.74 18.22
N SER A 70 1.76 18.66 19.17
CA SER A 70 2.35 19.98 18.99
C SER A 70 3.81 19.98 19.42
N LEU A 71 4.72 20.31 18.51
CA LEU A 71 6.12 20.52 18.81
C LEU A 71 6.33 22.00 19.07
N SER A 72 6.77 22.37 20.26
CA SER A 72 7.21 23.74 20.56
C SER A 72 8.70 23.84 20.34
N ILE A 73 9.11 24.61 19.32
CA ILE A 73 10.50 25.03 19.15
C ILE A 73 10.66 26.35 19.89
N ALA A 74 11.80 26.58 20.53
CA ALA A 74 12.07 27.80 21.26
C ALA A 74 11.75 29.03 20.39
N GLY A 75 10.66 29.77 20.73
CA GLY A 75 10.21 30.96 20.03
C GLY A 75 8.86 30.84 19.31
N ASP A 76 7.80 30.60 20.03
CA ASP A 76 6.37 30.80 19.63
C ASP A 76 5.78 30.04 18.43
N GLN A 77 6.41 29.02 17.88
CA GLN A 77 5.78 28.19 16.84
C GLN A 77 5.47 26.81 17.38
N SER A 78 4.19 26.47 17.45
CA SER A 78 3.71 25.13 17.71
C SER A 78 3.57 24.38 16.38
N ILE A 79 4.29 23.28 16.22
CA ILE A 79 4.23 22.42 15.04
C ILE A 79 3.57 21.11 15.47
N PHE A 80 2.53 20.68 14.76
CA PHE A 80 1.89 19.41 15.02
C PHE A 80 2.71 18.29 14.38
N LEU A 81 3.26 17.43 15.22
CA LEU A 81 4.00 16.26 14.78
C LEU A 81 3.06 15.06 14.68
N THR A 82 3.06 14.41 13.53
CA THR A 82 2.51 13.07 13.40
C THR A 82 3.70 12.09 13.52
N PRO A 83 3.87 11.40 14.67
CA PRO A 83 4.95 10.43 14.82
C PRO A 83 4.83 9.33 13.74
N GLY A 84 5.85 8.59 13.44
CA GLY A 84 5.87 7.64 12.34
C GLY A 84 6.20 8.23 10.96
N LEU A 85 6.21 9.56 10.84
CA LEU A 85 6.53 10.26 9.60
C LEU A 85 7.81 11.10 9.74
N VAL A 86 8.82 10.48 10.32
CA VAL A 86 10.16 11.06 10.42
C VAL A 86 11.05 10.39 9.41
N MET A 87 11.67 11.17 8.55
CA MET A 87 12.57 10.67 7.50
C MET A 87 13.92 11.34 7.58
N GLN A 88 14.97 10.61 7.22
CA GLN A 88 16.33 11.11 7.08
C GLN A 88 16.80 10.91 5.63
N TYR A 89 17.41 11.93 5.05
CA TYR A 89 17.96 11.84 3.71
C TYR A 89 19.34 11.17 3.73
N ASN A 90 19.53 10.10 2.96
CA ASN A 90 20.77 9.34 2.91
C ASN A 90 21.75 9.84 1.81
N GLY A 91 21.43 10.93 1.13
CA GLY A 91 22.17 11.46 -0.01
C GLY A 91 21.57 11.09 -1.37
N SER A 92 20.57 10.19 -1.40
CA SER A 92 19.88 9.74 -2.62
C SER A 92 18.37 9.68 -2.45
N ALA A 93 17.89 9.33 -1.26
CA ALA A 93 16.47 9.16 -0.96
C ALA A 93 16.16 9.50 0.50
N TRP A 94 14.88 9.80 0.78
CA TRP A 94 14.32 9.90 2.12
C TRP A 94 14.05 8.51 2.66
N GLU A 95 14.62 8.18 3.82
CA GLU A 95 14.40 6.92 4.52
C GLU A 95 13.62 7.17 5.81
N TYR A 96 12.63 6.32 6.08
CA TYR A 96 11.89 6.36 7.34
C TYR A 96 12.81 6.16 8.54
N ARG A 97 12.52 6.87 9.64
CA ARG A 97 13.21 6.70 10.93
C ARG A 97 12.21 6.47 12.05
N ASN A 98 12.52 5.51 12.90
CA ASN A 98 11.68 5.15 14.02
C ASN A 98 11.76 6.19 15.13
N ALA A 99 10.60 6.49 15.73
CA ALA A 99 10.50 7.23 16.98
C ALA A 99 10.04 6.28 18.09
N TYR A 100 10.61 6.42 19.26
CA TYR A 100 10.29 5.63 20.45
C TYR A 100 9.86 6.54 21.58
N ILE A 101 8.91 6.11 22.38
CA ILE A 101 8.48 6.78 23.61
C ILE A 101 8.83 5.92 24.82
N GLY A 102 9.37 6.52 25.87
CA GLY A 102 9.55 5.86 27.16
C GLY A 102 8.23 5.71 27.89
N VAL A 103 7.85 4.47 28.20
CA VAL A 103 6.63 4.15 28.94
C VAL A 103 6.96 3.06 29.97
N ASN A 104 6.80 3.36 31.25
CA ASN A 104 7.02 2.42 32.34
C ASN A 104 8.41 1.74 32.30
N GLY A 105 9.45 2.52 31.99
CA GLY A 105 10.83 2.04 31.94
C GLY A 105 11.20 1.22 30.67
N VAL A 106 10.34 1.23 29.64
CA VAL A 106 10.58 0.52 28.37
C VAL A 106 10.45 1.50 27.20
N TRP A 107 11.37 1.43 26.24
CA TRP A 107 11.21 2.11 24.96
C TRP A 107 10.17 1.39 24.11
N THR A 108 9.07 2.07 23.85
CA THR A 108 7.97 1.56 23.02
C THR A 108 7.96 2.33 21.71
N LEU A 109 7.77 1.63 20.58
CA LEU A 109 7.64 2.27 19.29
C LEU A 109 6.53 3.32 19.34
N PHE A 110 6.87 4.56 19.02
CA PHE A 110 5.93 5.65 18.96
C PHE A 110 5.22 5.62 17.61
N SER A 111 4.25 4.70 17.49
CA SER A 111 3.44 4.61 16.29
C SER A 111 2.41 5.72 16.28
N THR A 112 2.17 6.28 15.14
CA THR A 112 1.06 7.20 14.96
C THR A 112 -0.16 6.46 14.47
N ASN A 113 -1.29 6.86 14.98
CA ASN A 113 -2.59 6.64 14.36
C ASN A 113 -2.84 7.65 13.23
N SER A 114 -1.83 8.04 12.46
CA SER A 114 -2.09 8.84 11.25
C SER A 114 -2.89 7.99 10.29
N PRO A 115 -4.13 8.39 9.97
CA PRO A 115 -4.93 7.62 9.03
C PRO A 115 -4.16 7.50 7.72
N LEU A 116 -4.20 6.33 7.10
CA LEU A 116 -3.57 6.08 5.80
C LEU A 116 -3.93 7.16 4.76
N SER A 117 -5.17 7.66 4.83
CA SER A 117 -5.70 8.72 3.96
C SER A 117 -4.93 10.03 4.02
N SER A 118 -4.30 10.36 5.14
CA SER A 118 -3.53 11.60 5.33
C SER A 118 -2.05 11.50 4.95
N CYS A 119 -1.52 10.27 4.78
CA CYS A 119 -0.12 10.05 4.42
C CYS A 119 0.12 10.31 2.92
N THR A 120 1.30 10.82 2.54
CA THR A 120 1.73 10.81 1.13
C THR A 120 2.16 9.40 0.71
N TRP A 121 2.32 9.17 -0.60
CA TRP A 121 2.78 7.87 -1.09
C TRP A 121 4.23 7.58 -0.70
N GLU A 122 5.07 8.62 -0.65
CA GLU A 122 6.46 8.53 -0.19
C GLU A 122 6.53 8.16 1.30
N GLN A 123 5.65 8.72 2.13
CA GLN A 123 5.58 8.39 3.54
C GLN A 123 5.14 6.94 3.75
N ILE A 124 4.14 6.47 3.01
CA ILE A 124 3.71 5.08 3.04
C ILE A 124 4.85 4.15 2.61
N ALA A 125 5.55 4.51 1.54
CA ALA A 125 6.73 3.77 1.10
C ALA A 125 7.84 3.79 2.15
N GLY A 126 8.08 4.93 2.81
CA GLY A 126 9.03 5.06 3.91
C GLY A 126 8.74 4.12 5.07
N VAL A 127 7.48 4.04 5.53
CA VAL A 127 7.04 3.08 6.54
C VAL A 127 7.24 1.64 6.05
N ALA A 128 6.84 1.34 4.82
CA ALA A 128 7.03 0.01 4.24
C ALA A 128 8.51 -0.40 4.15
N ASN A 129 9.43 0.59 4.07
CA ASN A 129 10.89 0.42 4.01
C ASN A 129 11.59 0.32 5.35
N SER A 130 10.94 0.73 6.42
CA SER A 130 11.56 0.86 7.73
C SER A 130 12.05 -0.46 8.33
N GLY A 131 11.58 -1.59 7.82
CA GLY A 131 11.75 -2.91 8.42
C GLY A 131 10.78 -3.20 9.56
N GLU A 132 9.98 -2.21 9.96
CA GLU A 132 8.93 -2.37 10.96
C GLU A 132 7.73 -3.15 10.41
N ASP A 133 6.96 -3.73 11.33
CA ASP A 133 5.68 -4.34 10.96
C ASP A 133 4.67 -3.25 10.62
N VAL A 134 4.29 -3.16 9.35
CA VAL A 134 3.37 -2.14 8.84
C VAL A 134 2.00 -2.20 9.53
N SER A 135 1.61 -3.36 10.07
CA SER A 135 0.38 -3.53 10.86
C SER A 135 0.37 -2.75 12.18
N ASN A 136 1.53 -2.23 12.62
CA ASN A 136 1.62 -1.30 13.75
C ASN A 136 1.11 0.10 13.39
N PHE A 137 1.03 0.43 12.09
CA PHE A 137 0.65 1.75 11.59
C PHE A 137 -0.77 1.77 11.02
N TRP A 138 -1.14 0.75 10.26
CA TRP A 138 -2.43 0.67 9.56
C TRP A 138 -3.03 -0.72 9.67
N THR A 139 -4.31 -0.82 9.34
CA THR A 139 -5.07 -2.07 9.36
C THR A 139 -5.57 -2.44 7.96
N ILE A 140 -5.86 -3.73 7.77
CA ILE A 140 -6.49 -4.22 6.55
C ILE A 140 -7.84 -3.53 6.36
N GLY A 141 -8.05 -2.97 5.17
CA GLY A 141 -9.25 -2.20 4.84
C GLY A 141 -9.09 -0.69 4.99
N ASP A 142 -8.02 -0.19 5.62
CA ASP A 142 -7.71 1.25 5.63
C ASP A 142 -7.58 1.76 4.20
N ARG A 143 -8.11 2.97 3.96
CA ARG A 143 -8.28 3.52 2.64
C ARG A 143 -7.48 4.79 2.42
N LYS A 144 -7.10 4.98 1.16
CA LYS A 144 -6.51 6.21 0.66
C LYS A 144 -7.06 6.53 -0.72
N GLN A 145 -7.33 7.80 -0.96
CA GLN A 145 -7.70 8.25 -2.29
C GLN A 145 -6.49 8.23 -3.22
N LEU A 146 -6.68 7.66 -4.40
CA LEU A 146 -5.73 7.64 -5.49
C LEU A 146 -6.28 8.49 -6.63
N GLN A 147 -5.61 9.59 -6.92
CA GLN A 147 -5.91 10.43 -8.06
C GLN A 147 -5.21 9.88 -9.30
N LEU A 148 -5.96 9.40 -10.27
CA LEU A 148 -5.49 9.08 -11.60
C LEU A 148 -5.57 10.32 -12.51
N THR A 149 -5.05 10.23 -13.72
CA THR A 149 -5.10 11.35 -14.68
C THR A 149 -6.53 11.85 -14.91
N ASP A 150 -7.48 10.93 -15.09
CA ASP A 150 -8.84 11.26 -15.53
C ASP A 150 -9.91 10.96 -14.47
N GLU A 151 -9.60 10.19 -13.44
CA GLU A 151 -10.55 9.75 -12.42
C GLU A 151 -9.89 9.54 -11.06
N ALA A 152 -10.67 9.63 -9.99
CA ALA A 152 -10.21 9.35 -8.63
C ALA A 152 -10.88 8.08 -8.10
N HIS A 153 -10.10 7.26 -7.40
CA HIS A 153 -10.57 6.03 -6.78
C HIS A 153 -10.04 5.89 -5.35
N ASP A 154 -10.81 5.25 -4.50
CA ASP A 154 -10.27 4.76 -3.24
C ASP A 154 -9.57 3.43 -3.46
N VAL A 155 -8.37 3.32 -2.91
CA VAL A 155 -7.67 2.07 -2.72
C VAL A 155 -7.67 1.69 -1.24
N ALA A 156 -7.67 0.39 -0.95
CA ALA A 156 -7.62 -0.13 0.40
C ALA A 156 -6.45 -1.09 0.57
N ILE A 157 -5.92 -1.22 1.78
CA ILE A 157 -4.98 -2.28 2.13
C ILE A 157 -5.71 -3.63 2.04
N TYR A 158 -5.24 -4.49 1.13
CA TYR A 158 -5.77 -5.84 0.94
C TYR A 158 -5.11 -6.85 1.87
N ASP A 159 -3.79 -6.74 2.04
CA ASP A 159 -3.00 -7.57 2.94
C ASP A 159 -1.61 -6.96 3.19
N PHE A 160 -0.93 -7.46 4.20
CA PHE A 160 0.46 -7.20 4.51
C PHE A 160 1.30 -8.45 4.19
N ARG A 161 2.52 -8.26 3.64
CA ARG A 161 3.49 -9.32 3.33
C ARG A 161 2.86 -10.47 2.54
N HIS A 162 2.07 -10.16 1.52
CA HIS A 162 1.31 -11.13 0.74
C HIS A 162 2.06 -11.56 -0.53
N ASP A 163 2.47 -10.62 -1.34
CA ASP A 163 2.96 -10.87 -2.70
C ASP A 163 4.49 -10.92 -2.74
N ASP A 164 5.06 -11.95 -3.41
CA ASP A 164 6.50 -12.12 -3.61
C ASP A 164 7.04 -11.04 -4.55
N ILE A 165 8.09 -10.32 -4.15
CA ILE A 165 8.77 -9.36 -5.01
C ILE A 165 9.60 -10.11 -6.07
N ALA A 166 9.53 -9.64 -7.31
CA ALA A 166 10.09 -10.36 -8.45
C ALA A 166 11.63 -10.38 -8.51
N ASP A 167 12.31 -9.53 -7.74
CA ASP A 167 13.77 -9.51 -7.60
C ASP A 167 14.30 -10.46 -6.51
N GLY A 168 13.40 -11.09 -5.76
CA GLY A 168 13.75 -12.03 -4.70
C GLY A 168 14.03 -11.38 -3.34
N SER A 169 13.77 -10.08 -3.17
CA SER A 169 13.98 -9.36 -1.90
C SER A 169 12.97 -9.71 -0.80
N GLY A 170 12.02 -10.62 -1.07
CA GLY A 170 11.04 -11.09 -0.10
C GLY A 170 9.61 -10.75 -0.48
N TYR A 171 8.79 -10.47 0.53
CA TYR A 171 7.37 -10.12 0.36
C TYR A 171 7.18 -8.60 0.34
N ALA A 172 6.29 -8.13 -0.52
CA ALA A 172 5.84 -6.74 -0.52
C ALA A 172 5.19 -6.38 0.82
N ALA A 173 5.59 -5.27 1.43
CA ALA A 173 5.11 -4.88 2.75
C ALA A 173 3.59 -4.66 2.76
N ILE A 174 3.04 -4.04 1.72
CA ILE A 174 1.62 -3.72 1.60
C ILE A 174 1.13 -4.07 0.20
N THR A 175 -0.01 -4.75 0.12
CA THR A 175 -0.79 -4.90 -1.12
C THR A 175 -2.01 -4.00 -1.04
N PHE A 176 -2.12 -3.06 -1.98
CA PHE A 176 -3.30 -2.23 -2.18
C PHE A 176 -4.16 -2.75 -3.32
N GLY A 177 -5.45 -2.58 -3.21
CA GLY A 177 -6.38 -2.81 -4.32
C GLY A 177 -7.49 -1.77 -4.35
N PHE A 178 -8.04 -1.57 -5.53
CA PHE A 178 -9.16 -0.65 -5.74
C PHE A 178 -10.41 -1.14 -5.01
N THR A 179 -11.10 -0.24 -4.33
CA THR A 179 -12.36 -0.56 -3.64
C THR A 179 -13.55 -0.61 -4.59
N GLU A 180 -13.41 -0.01 -5.77
CA GLU A 180 -14.39 0.00 -6.88
C GLU A 180 -13.68 -0.36 -8.19
N CYS A 181 -14.42 -0.60 -9.25
CA CYS A 181 -13.86 -0.76 -10.58
C CYS A 181 -13.48 0.58 -11.20
N MET A 182 -12.57 0.55 -12.18
CA MET A 182 -12.39 1.66 -13.11
C MET A 182 -13.74 2.06 -13.74
N ASN A 183 -13.93 3.34 -14.05
CA ASN A 183 -15.15 3.80 -14.71
C ASN A 183 -15.31 3.20 -16.11
N THR A 184 -14.22 2.88 -16.76
CA THR A 184 -14.19 2.16 -18.03
C THR A 184 -14.21 0.65 -17.80
N THR A 185 -15.08 -0.06 -18.50
CA THR A 185 -15.11 -1.53 -18.52
C THR A 185 -14.20 -2.09 -19.61
N TYR A 186 -13.61 -3.25 -19.37
CA TYR A 186 -12.61 -3.86 -20.26
C TYR A 186 -12.95 -5.31 -20.59
N VAL A 187 -12.48 -5.77 -21.74
CA VAL A 187 -12.43 -7.20 -22.09
C VAL A 187 -11.17 -7.83 -21.53
N MET A 188 -11.25 -9.09 -21.11
CA MET A 188 -10.03 -9.84 -20.72
C MET A 188 -9.16 -10.13 -21.91
N ASN A 189 -9.77 -10.59 -23.03
CA ASN A 189 -9.05 -10.91 -24.24
C ASN A 189 -9.93 -10.69 -25.48
N GLY A 190 -9.44 -10.00 -26.48
CA GLY A 190 -10.13 -9.82 -27.76
C GLY A 190 -10.01 -11.00 -28.72
N GLY A 191 -9.08 -11.93 -28.45
CA GLY A 191 -8.88 -13.14 -29.24
C GLY A 191 -9.96 -14.22 -29.02
N SER A 192 -9.84 -15.34 -29.73
CA SER A 192 -10.82 -16.42 -29.70
C SER A 192 -10.60 -17.46 -28.60
N THR A 193 -9.60 -17.29 -27.73
CA THR A 193 -9.20 -18.28 -26.71
C THR A 193 -8.73 -17.60 -25.42
N ASN A 194 -8.74 -18.34 -24.31
CA ASN A 194 -8.08 -17.97 -23.06
C ASN A 194 -6.69 -18.64 -22.90
N ALA A 195 -6.15 -19.18 -23.99
CA ALA A 195 -4.83 -19.82 -24.01
C ALA A 195 -3.73 -18.83 -23.58
N GLY A 196 -2.79 -19.30 -22.78
CA GLY A 196 -1.76 -18.50 -22.15
C GLY A 196 -2.26 -17.77 -20.89
N GLY A 197 -3.53 -17.90 -20.56
CA GLY A 197 -4.13 -17.36 -19.32
C GLY A 197 -3.88 -15.89 -19.14
N TRP A 198 -3.60 -15.50 -17.89
CA TRP A 198 -3.24 -14.13 -17.55
C TRP A 198 -2.02 -13.63 -18.31
N ASN A 199 -0.99 -14.48 -18.48
CA ASN A 199 0.27 -14.10 -19.12
C ASN A 199 0.09 -13.50 -20.52
N ASN A 200 -0.87 -14.01 -21.28
CA ASN A 200 -1.05 -13.63 -22.69
C ASN A 200 -2.34 -12.81 -22.94
N CYS A 201 -3.19 -12.61 -21.93
CA CYS A 201 -4.43 -11.88 -22.18
C CYS A 201 -4.20 -10.38 -22.40
N GLN A 202 -5.10 -9.75 -23.16
CA GLN A 202 -5.05 -8.33 -23.47
C GLN A 202 -5.18 -7.46 -22.20
N MET A 203 -5.91 -7.92 -21.17
CA MET A 203 -6.01 -7.23 -19.90
C MET A 203 -4.62 -6.98 -19.33
N ARG A 204 -3.80 -8.02 -19.20
CA ARG A 204 -2.44 -7.90 -18.67
C ARG A 204 -1.51 -7.13 -19.59
N THR A 205 -1.47 -7.52 -20.88
CA THR A 205 -0.43 -7.04 -21.79
C THR A 205 -0.64 -5.63 -22.34
N SER A 206 -1.87 -5.13 -22.23
CA SER A 206 -2.25 -3.81 -22.79
C SER A 206 -2.99 -2.93 -21.77
N ARG A 207 -4.00 -3.46 -21.06
CA ARG A 207 -4.84 -2.64 -20.21
C ARG A 207 -4.16 -2.25 -18.90
N MET A 208 -3.52 -3.20 -18.20
CA MET A 208 -2.80 -2.90 -16.96
C MET A 208 -1.69 -1.86 -17.16
N PRO A 209 -0.81 -1.94 -18.19
CA PRO A 209 0.14 -0.88 -18.48
C PRO A 209 -0.51 0.48 -18.77
N ALA A 210 -1.62 0.52 -19.51
CA ALA A 210 -2.33 1.76 -19.79
C ALA A 210 -2.90 2.39 -18.51
N ILE A 211 -3.51 1.60 -17.61
CA ILE A 211 -4.01 2.06 -16.32
C ILE A 211 -2.85 2.52 -15.42
N LEU A 212 -1.74 1.78 -15.37
CA LEU A 212 -0.56 2.17 -14.58
C LEU A 212 0.02 3.52 -15.04
N ASN A 213 -0.05 3.84 -16.35
CA ASN A 213 0.39 5.13 -16.86
C ASN A 213 -0.46 6.30 -16.34
N MET A 214 -1.70 6.07 -15.91
CA MET A 214 -2.58 7.09 -15.31
C MET A 214 -2.20 7.42 -13.86
N PHE A 215 -1.37 6.60 -13.21
CA PHE A 215 -0.96 6.78 -11.82
C PHE A 215 -0.02 7.99 -11.66
N PRO A 216 -0.05 8.68 -10.51
CA PRO A 216 0.92 9.71 -10.16
C PRO A 216 2.37 9.21 -10.28
N ALA A 217 3.29 10.08 -10.62
CA ALA A 217 4.70 9.72 -10.82
C ALA A 217 5.33 9.15 -9.55
N GLU A 218 5.10 9.80 -8.41
CA GLU A 218 5.58 9.38 -7.09
C GLU A 218 5.13 7.96 -6.76
N LEU A 219 3.90 7.61 -7.09
CA LEU A 219 3.37 6.27 -6.85
C LEU A 219 3.99 5.23 -7.80
N LYS A 220 4.16 5.55 -9.08
CA LYS A 220 4.81 4.65 -10.05
C LYS A 220 6.24 4.29 -9.67
N ASN A 221 6.94 5.19 -8.97
CA ASN A 221 8.32 4.99 -8.54
C ASN A 221 8.42 3.99 -7.37
N VAL A 222 7.40 3.90 -6.52
CA VAL A 222 7.41 3.02 -5.34
C VAL A 222 6.69 1.68 -5.56
N ILE A 223 5.93 1.53 -6.64
CA ILE A 223 5.29 0.25 -7.00
C ILE A 223 6.33 -0.75 -7.46
N LYS A 224 6.39 -1.91 -6.80
CA LYS A 224 7.27 -3.02 -7.15
C LYS A 224 6.60 -4.01 -8.11
N THR A 225 7.44 -4.70 -8.85
CA THR A 225 7.04 -5.85 -9.65
C THR A 225 6.98 -7.08 -8.75
N VAL A 226 5.90 -7.85 -8.83
CA VAL A 226 5.70 -9.08 -8.04
C VAL A 226 5.55 -10.30 -8.93
N ASN A 227 5.90 -11.46 -8.37
CA ASN A 227 5.67 -12.76 -8.97
C ASN A 227 4.22 -13.18 -8.72
N ARG A 228 3.45 -13.30 -9.80
CA ARG A 228 2.05 -13.76 -9.75
C ARG A 228 1.98 -15.20 -10.22
N ARG A 229 1.39 -16.07 -9.42
CA ARG A 229 1.15 -17.48 -9.78
C ARG A 229 -0.17 -17.58 -10.54
N VAL A 230 -0.12 -17.96 -11.79
CA VAL A 230 -1.28 -17.96 -12.70
C VAL A 230 -1.30 -19.20 -13.57
N SER A 231 -2.47 -19.69 -13.97
CA SER A 231 -2.55 -20.83 -14.86
C SER A 231 -2.40 -20.46 -16.33
N ALA A 232 -2.01 -21.46 -17.12
CA ALA A 232 -1.73 -21.30 -18.54
C ALA A 232 -2.99 -21.18 -19.42
N GLY A 233 -4.20 -21.39 -18.87
CA GLY A 233 -5.44 -21.37 -19.66
C GLY A 233 -5.65 -22.60 -20.53
N SER A 234 -6.65 -22.58 -21.40
CA SER A 234 -7.04 -23.68 -22.29
C SER A 234 -7.33 -24.99 -21.56
N GLY A 235 -7.94 -24.92 -20.36
CA GLY A 235 -8.20 -26.09 -19.54
C GLY A 235 -6.98 -26.66 -18.80
N SER A 236 -5.83 -25.98 -18.88
CA SER A 236 -4.62 -26.38 -18.17
C SER A 236 -4.66 -25.95 -16.71
N THR A 237 -4.26 -26.86 -15.82
CA THR A 237 -4.02 -26.57 -14.40
C THR A 237 -2.56 -26.23 -14.10
N THR A 238 -1.70 -26.19 -15.11
CA THR A 238 -0.29 -25.84 -14.95
C THR A 238 -0.15 -24.39 -14.48
N ILE A 239 0.54 -24.20 -13.37
CA ILE A 239 0.84 -22.88 -12.83
C ILE A 239 2.13 -22.36 -13.46
N THR A 240 2.07 -21.11 -13.91
CA THR A 240 3.19 -20.33 -14.43
C THR A 240 3.37 -19.06 -13.58
N ILE A 241 4.45 -18.36 -13.79
CA ILE A 241 4.73 -17.10 -13.11
C ILE A 241 4.60 -15.95 -14.12
N SER A 242 3.83 -14.93 -13.75
CA SER A 242 3.90 -13.61 -14.39
C SER A 242 4.59 -12.62 -13.45
N LYS A 243 5.18 -11.57 -14.05
CA LYS A 243 5.80 -10.47 -13.31
C LYS A 243 5.02 -9.19 -13.59
N ASP A 244 4.35 -8.66 -12.57
CA ASP A 244 3.38 -7.59 -12.74
C ASP A 244 3.54 -6.49 -11.69
N LYS A 245 3.40 -5.23 -12.10
CA LYS A 245 3.27 -4.06 -11.20
C LYS A 245 1.80 -3.77 -10.87
N LEU A 246 0.90 -4.03 -11.81
CA LEU A 246 -0.54 -3.87 -11.67
C LEU A 246 -1.22 -5.13 -12.20
N PHE A 247 -2.18 -5.66 -11.46
CA PHE A 247 -2.79 -6.94 -11.77
C PHE A 247 -4.23 -7.03 -11.26
N LEU A 248 -4.96 -8.05 -11.67
CA LEU A 248 -6.21 -8.46 -11.05
C LEU A 248 -5.96 -9.58 -10.03
N PRO A 249 -6.75 -9.65 -8.94
CA PRO A 249 -6.70 -10.80 -8.04
C PRO A 249 -7.11 -12.10 -8.73
N THR A 250 -6.67 -13.23 -8.20
CA THR A 250 -7.09 -14.57 -8.60
C THR A 250 -8.35 -15.03 -7.84
N GLU A 251 -8.95 -16.17 -8.21
CA GLU A 251 -10.10 -16.70 -7.49
C GLU A 251 -9.74 -17.05 -6.04
N ILE A 252 -8.62 -17.71 -5.83
CA ILE A 252 -8.17 -18.10 -4.48
C ILE A 252 -7.89 -16.87 -3.61
N GLU A 253 -7.36 -15.80 -4.18
CA GLU A 253 -7.10 -14.56 -3.47
C GLU A 253 -8.37 -13.85 -3.02
N VAL A 254 -9.46 -14.00 -3.76
CA VAL A 254 -10.76 -13.38 -3.43
C VAL A 254 -11.65 -14.30 -2.59
N PHE A 255 -11.69 -15.59 -2.88
CA PHE A 255 -12.63 -16.52 -2.25
C PHE A 255 -11.98 -17.50 -1.26
N GLY A 256 -10.69 -17.75 -1.38
CA GLY A 256 -9.96 -18.71 -0.55
C GLY A 256 -10.11 -20.16 -1.01
N ASN A 257 -10.75 -20.37 -2.15
CA ASN A 257 -10.95 -21.68 -2.78
C ASN A 257 -10.84 -21.58 -4.30
N THR A 258 -10.90 -22.69 -4.99
CA THR A 258 -10.76 -22.79 -6.45
C THR A 258 -11.93 -23.61 -7.01
N ASN A 259 -13.07 -22.95 -7.22
CA ASN A 259 -14.24 -23.63 -7.83
C ASN A 259 -14.11 -23.72 -9.35
N TYR A 260 -13.51 -22.70 -9.97
CA TYR A 260 -13.37 -22.56 -11.42
C TYR A 260 -11.92 -22.47 -11.88
N SER A 261 -10.98 -22.35 -10.94
CA SER A 261 -9.57 -22.09 -11.18
C SER A 261 -8.67 -23.27 -10.79
N ALA A 262 -7.39 -23.23 -11.14
CA ALA A 262 -6.42 -24.23 -10.73
C ALA A 262 -5.93 -23.97 -9.30
N ALA A 263 -5.59 -25.02 -8.58
CA ALA A 263 -4.94 -24.89 -7.28
C ALA A 263 -3.54 -24.27 -7.41
N GLY A 264 -3.12 -23.52 -6.40
CA GLY A 264 -1.74 -22.98 -6.30
C GLY A 264 -1.56 -21.56 -6.83
N GLU A 265 -2.63 -20.79 -7.04
CA GLU A 265 -2.60 -19.43 -7.53
C GLU A 265 -2.60 -18.36 -6.43
N GLY A 266 -1.84 -18.56 -5.39
CA GLY A 266 -1.72 -17.62 -4.29
C GLY A 266 -2.48 -18.07 -3.04
N ARG A 267 -2.79 -17.13 -2.19
CA ARG A 267 -3.54 -17.28 -0.94
C ARG A 267 -4.59 -16.17 -0.83
N LYS A 268 -5.61 -16.37 0.01
CA LYS A 268 -6.70 -15.41 0.16
C LYS A 268 -6.24 -14.11 0.77
N TYR A 269 -6.65 -12.98 0.20
CA TYR A 269 -6.56 -11.67 0.84
C TYR A 269 -7.58 -11.55 1.97
N PRO A 270 -7.17 -11.20 3.19
CA PRO A 270 -8.06 -11.12 4.35
C PRO A 270 -9.15 -10.05 4.24
N ILE A 271 -9.00 -9.05 3.38
CA ILE A 271 -10.05 -8.04 3.13
C ILE A 271 -11.35 -8.68 2.59
N PHE A 272 -11.27 -9.80 1.90
CA PHE A 272 -12.44 -10.46 1.31
C PHE A 272 -13.09 -11.45 2.29
N THR A 273 -13.89 -10.98 3.22
CA THR A 273 -14.51 -11.78 4.27
C THR A 273 -15.87 -12.34 3.89
N THR A 274 -16.70 -11.57 3.17
CA THR A 274 -18.09 -11.89 2.83
C THR A 274 -18.37 -11.57 1.36
N ASN A 275 -19.54 -11.94 0.85
CA ASN A 275 -19.96 -11.50 -0.48
C ASN A 275 -20.02 -9.98 -0.58
N ALA A 276 -20.49 -9.29 0.46
CA ALA A 276 -20.54 -7.83 0.49
C ALA A 276 -19.16 -7.18 0.30
N SER A 277 -18.10 -7.74 0.90
CA SER A 277 -16.74 -7.22 0.75
C SER A 277 -16.15 -7.40 -0.66
N ARG A 278 -16.77 -8.25 -1.49
CA ARG A 278 -16.37 -8.54 -2.88
C ARG A 278 -17.15 -7.73 -3.91
N ILE A 279 -18.24 -7.06 -3.50
CA ILE A 279 -19.00 -6.21 -4.43
C ILE A 279 -18.13 -5.03 -4.85
N ARG A 280 -18.06 -4.80 -6.15
CA ARG A 280 -17.42 -3.63 -6.77
C ARG A 280 -18.44 -2.94 -7.66
N LYS A 281 -18.29 -1.64 -7.83
CA LYS A 281 -19.21 -0.81 -8.62
C LYS A 281 -18.51 -0.21 -9.83
N VAL A 282 -19.28 0.06 -10.86
CA VAL A 282 -18.93 0.91 -12.00
C VAL A 282 -19.97 2.01 -12.04
N GLY A 283 -19.56 3.27 -11.97
CA GLY A 283 -20.48 4.40 -11.95
C GLY A 283 -21.53 4.35 -10.83
N GLY A 284 -21.18 3.81 -9.66
CA GLY A 284 -22.06 3.71 -8.50
C GLY A 284 -22.96 2.46 -8.47
N ALA A 285 -23.08 1.69 -9.56
CA ALA A 285 -23.89 0.48 -9.64
C ALA A 285 -23.03 -0.79 -9.46
N ALA A 286 -23.53 -1.76 -8.68
CA ALA A 286 -22.85 -3.05 -8.51
C ALA A 286 -22.64 -3.73 -9.86
N ALA A 287 -21.42 -4.16 -10.13
CA ALA A 287 -21.00 -4.67 -11.42
C ALA A 287 -20.30 -6.03 -11.31
N VAL A 288 -20.35 -6.79 -12.38
CA VAL A 288 -19.49 -7.96 -12.57
C VAL A 288 -18.08 -7.48 -12.85
N TRP A 289 -17.07 -8.11 -12.22
CA TRP A 289 -15.68 -7.73 -12.44
C TRP A 289 -14.74 -8.93 -12.60
N TRP A 290 -13.69 -8.73 -13.39
CA TRP A 290 -12.75 -9.76 -13.79
C TRP A 290 -11.78 -10.17 -12.67
N LEU A 291 -11.46 -11.46 -12.66
CA LEU A 291 -10.30 -12.01 -11.98
C LEU A 291 -9.19 -12.37 -12.98
N ALA A 292 -7.97 -12.46 -12.53
CA ALA A 292 -6.79 -12.75 -13.38
C ALA A 292 -6.74 -14.19 -13.94
N PHE A 293 -7.87 -14.88 -13.96
CA PHE A 293 -7.89 -16.32 -14.08
C PHE A 293 -8.71 -16.83 -15.28
N PRO A 294 -8.11 -17.67 -16.16
CA PRO A 294 -8.84 -18.42 -17.15
C PRO A 294 -9.61 -19.55 -16.48
N TYR A 295 -10.82 -19.81 -16.93
CA TYR A 295 -11.63 -20.94 -16.48
C TYR A 295 -10.93 -22.28 -16.74
N ALA A 296 -10.72 -23.09 -15.69
CA ALA A 296 -9.94 -24.31 -15.74
C ALA A 296 -10.55 -25.45 -16.60
N TYR A 297 -11.86 -25.36 -16.87
CA TYR A 297 -12.58 -26.42 -17.59
C TYR A 297 -13.00 -26.02 -19.02
N GLY A 298 -12.37 -24.97 -19.57
CA GLY A 298 -12.68 -24.51 -20.92
C GLY A 298 -11.71 -23.46 -21.44
N ASN A 299 -11.78 -23.19 -22.74
CA ASN A 299 -10.84 -22.34 -23.44
C ASN A 299 -11.40 -20.96 -23.87
N TYR A 300 -12.61 -20.61 -23.40
CA TYR A 300 -13.30 -19.37 -23.83
C TYR A 300 -13.62 -18.40 -22.69
N PHE A 301 -13.53 -18.83 -21.45
CA PHE A 301 -14.00 -18.08 -20.28
C PHE A 301 -12.86 -17.61 -19.39
N PHE A 302 -13.08 -16.52 -18.70
CA PHE A 302 -12.34 -16.12 -17.51
C PHE A 302 -13.26 -16.09 -16.31
N VAL A 303 -12.69 -16.30 -15.12
CA VAL A 303 -13.43 -16.23 -13.86
C VAL A 303 -13.69 -14.76 -13.52
N ALA A 304 -14.81 -14.51 -12.89
CA ALA A 304 -15.26 -13.18 -12.50
C ALA A 304 -15.99 -13.23 -11.16
N VAL A 305 -16.14 -12.08 -10.54
CA VAL A 305 -17.04 -11.88 -9.40
C VAL A 305 -18.34 -11.30 -9.91
N ALA A 306 -19.45 -11.92 -9.56
CA ALA A 306 -20.78 -11.43 -9.90
C ALA A 306 -21.12 -10.13 -9.15
N ALA A 307 -22.08 -9.35 -9.63
CA ALA A 307 -22.53 -8.14 -8.97
C ALA A 307 -23.00 -8.34 -7.51
N ALA A 308 -23.43 -9.55 -7.16
CA ALA A 308 -23.79 -9.94 -5.80
C ALA A 308 -22.60 -10.46 -4.94
N GLY A 309 -21.37 -10.43 -5.46
CA GLY A 309 -20.17 -10.85 -4.74
C GLY A 309 -19.87 -12.34 -4.76
N SER A 310 -20.63 -13.17 -5.48
CA SER A 310 -20.36 -14.60 -5.67
C SER A 310 -19.41 -14.83 -6.85
N VAL A 311 -18.77 -16.01 -6.86
CA VAL A 311 -17.91 -16.41 -7.99
C VAL A 311 -18.76 -16.78 -9.21
N THR A 312 -18.27 -16.49 -10.40
CA THR A 312 -18.90 -16.80 -11.68
C THR A 312 -17.84 -16.88 -12.78
N SER A 313 -18.25 -17.19 -14.02
CA SER A 313 -17.38 -17.15 -15.18
C SER A 313 -18.10 -16.53 -16.36
N TYR A 314 -17.35 -15.82 -17.21
CA TYR A 314 -17.90 -15.14 -18.38
C TYR A 314 -16.99 -15.26 -19.59
N LEU A 315 -17.59 -15.09 -20.77
CA LEU A 315 -16.85 -15.02 -22.02
C LEU A 315 -15.84 -13.86 -21.98
N ARG A 316 -14.58 -14.13 -22.31
CA ARG A 316 -13.44 -13.21 -22.31
C ARG A 316 -13.64 -11.90 -23.05
N ALA A 317 -14.52 -11.89 -24.07
CA ALA A 317 -14.79 -10.72 -24.91
C ALA A 317 -15.90 -9.80 -24.34
N LEU A 318 -16.51 -10.14 -23.22
CA LEU A 318 -17.46 -9.23 -22.56
C LEU A 318 -16.71 -8.11 -21.84
N ARG A 319 -17.28 -6.92 -21.86
CA ARG A 319 -16.72 -5.77 -21.13
C ARG A 319 -17.25 -5.77 -19.71
N MET A 320 -16.36 -5.83 -18.74
CA MET A 320 -16.70 -5.90 -17.31
C MET A 320 -15.82 -4.99 -16.49
N GLY A 321 -16.16 -4.82 -15.23
CA GLY A 321 -15.40 -4.06 -14.25
C GLY A 321 -13.98 -4.58 -14.10
N CYS A 322 -13.06 -3.68 -13.76
CA CYS A 322 -11.66 -3.96 -13.54
C CYS A 322 -11.20 -3.19 -12.30
N PRO A 323 -11.15 -3.83 -11.11
CA PRO A 323 -10.55 -3.26 -9.92
C PRO A 323 -9.09 -3.72 -9.80
N PRO A 324 -8.10 -2.94 -10.28
CA PRO A 324 -6.70 -3.34 -10.20
C PRO A 324 -6.19 -3.45 -8.76
N ALA A 325 -5.16 -4.27 -8.57
CA ALA A 325 -4.37 -4.32 -7.36
C ALA A 325 -2.89 -4.10 -7.70
N SER A 326 -2.15 -3.50 -6.78
CA SER A 326 -0.72 -3.24 -6.87
C SER A 326 -0.06 -3.36 -5.51
N VAL A 327 1.24 -3.54 -5.49
CA VAL A 327 2.01 -3.70 -4.26
C VAL A 327 3.00 -2.56 -4.07
N PHE A 328 3.18 -2.21 -2.82
CA PHE A 328 4.12 -1.19 -2.38
C PHE A 328 5.22 -1.87 -1.58
N ASN A 329 6.41 -1.65 -2.00
CA ASN A 329 7.59 -2.02 -1.25
C ASN A 329 8.69 -0.98 -1.47
N PRO A 330 9.66 -1.02 -0.58
CA PRO A 330 10.75 -0.07 -0.52
C PRO A 330 11.50 0.12 -1.84
N LEU A 331 12.00 1.34 -1.95
CA LEU A 331 13.11 1.62 -2.84
C LEU A 331 14.29 0.74 -2.39
N SER A 332 14.77 -0.10 -3.28
CA SER A 332 16.05 -0.81 -3.12
C SER A 332 17.18 0.17 -3.35
#